data_5abcf8c5a5161f442cafc009b475cc2c
#
_entry.id   5abcf8c5a5161f442cafc009b475cc2c
#
_cell.length_a   1.000
_cell.length_b   1.000
_cell.length_c   1.000
_cell.angle_alpha   90.00
_cell.angle_beta   90.00
_cell.angle_gamma   90.00
#
_symmetry.space_group_name_H-M   'P 1'
#
loop_
_entity.id
_entity.type
_entity.pdbx_description
1 polymer ?
#
loop_
_entity_poly.entity_id
_entity_poly.type
_entity_poly.pdbx_seq_one_letter_code
_entity_poly.pdbx_strand_id
1 'polypeptide(L)'
;TTAARTCTAVPPNTFQSASSHRDTVPTTKSTCGVGMGMASEGGTTSDLTCAACVAGTSFSASDDRLACQTDLLQCATNQYESAAPTAAADRQCTTHDVCTDDSPAEYEFKAPTPTDDRVCSGAGTCPNGVLISTAVARTGPNQCQSCSAGFYLTSSKACASCPAGFKCTGSSKVACGANEYATGGASVCIAQPTCGAGFKMSADTKTA
;
A
#
# COMPACT_ATOMS: atom_id res chain seq x y z
N THR A 1 38.64 -42.88 56.63
CA THR A 1 37.26 -43.44 56.55
C THR A 1 36.51 -42.69 55.41
N THR A 2 36.33 -43.38 54.28
CA THR A 2 35.50 -42.89 53.19
C THR A 2 34.02 -43.10 53.59
N ALA A 3 33.25 -42.01 53.72
CA ALA A 3 31.84 -42.05 53.99
C ALA A 3 31.08 -42.69 52.77
N ALA A 4 30.00 -43.44 53.05
CA ALA A 4 29.12 -43.93 51.99
C ALA A 4 28.48 -42.78 51.23
N ARG A 5 28.41 -42.91 49.92
CA ARG A 5 27.70 -41.93 49.07
C ARG A 5 26.19 -42.05 49.23
N THR A 6 25.50 -40.96 49.29
CA THR A 6 24.05 -40.87 49.32
C THR A 6 23.51 -40.42 47.97
N CYS A 7 22.33 -40.94 47.58
CA CYS A 7 21.63 -40.49 46.39
C CYS A 7 20.88 -39.19 46.71
N THR A 8 20.98 -38.22 45.81
CA THR A 8 20.24 -36.98 45.88
C THR A 8 19.36 -36.81 44.64
N ALA A 9 18.30 -36.01 44.75
CA ALA A 9 17.41 -35.73 43.61
C ALA A 9 18.17 -35.05 42.47
N VAL A 10 17.78 -35.35 41.24
CA VAL A 10 18.30 -34.73 40.03
C VAL A 10 17.87 -33.27 40.01
N PRO A 11 18.78 -32.30 39.81
CA PRO A 11 18.45 -30.88 39.77
C PRO A 11 17.49 -30.54 38.62
N PRO A 12 16.78 -29.41 38.71
CA PRO A 12 15.97 -28.88 37.57
C PRO A 12 16.80 -28.75 36.29
N ASN A 13 16.17 -28.92 35.14
CA ASN A 13 16.80 -28.87 33.81
C ASN A 13 17.91 -29.89 33.55
N THR A 14 17.94 -30.98 34.36
CA THR A 14 18.86 -32.10 34.15
C THR A 14 18.09 -33.42 34.23
N PHE A 15 18.68 -34.50 33.73
CA PHE A 15 18.12 -35.85 33.80
C PHE A 15 19.23 -36.88 33.99
N GLN A 16 18.85 -38.05 34.44
CA GLN A 16 19.72 -39.23 34.54
C GLN A 16 18.98 -40.46 34.05
N SER A 17 19.29 -40.90 32.85
CA SER A 17 18.57 -41.99 32.18
C SER A 17 18.92 -43.38 32.67
N ALA A 18 20.11 -43.56 33.27
CA ALA A 18 20.54 -44.86 33.74
C ALA A 18 19.82 -45.26 35.02
N SER A 19 19.23 -46.46 35.04
CA SER A 19 18.52 -47.00 36.20
C SER A 19 19.46 -47.43 37.34
N SER A 20 20.74 -47.62 37.05
CA SER A 20 21.79 -47.96 38.00
C SER A 20 23.12 -47.35 37.53
N HIS A 21 23.65 -46.42 38.28
CA HIS A 21 24.88 -45.69 37.93
C HIS A 21 25.62 -45.20 39.17
N ARG A 22 26.86 -44.77 38.99
CA ARG A 22 27.69 -44.13 40.01
C ARG A 22 28.07 -42.70 39.67
N ASP A 23 27.40 -42.12 38.67
CA ASP A 23 27.68 -40.79 38.18
C ASP A 23 27.23 -39.75 39.20
N THR A 24 28.01 -38.72 39.35
CA THR A 24 27.77 -37.60 40.28
C THR A 24 27.19 -36.38 39.57
N VAL A 25 27.20 -36.36 38.22
CA VAL A 25 26.75 -35.24 37.41
C VAL A 25 25.65 -35.74 36.46
N PRO A 26 24.43 -35.26 36.63
CA PRO A 26 23.35 -35.54 35.66
C PRO A 26 23.57 -34.79 34.35
N THR A 27 22.95 -35.28 33.29
CA THR A 27 23.00 -34.68 31.97
C THR A 27 22.07 -33.46 31.91
N THR A 28 22.54 -32.36 31.35
CA THR A 28 21.68 -31.19 31.09
C THR A 28 20.67 -31.54 29.98
N LYS A 29 19.41 -31.15 30.17
CA LYS A 29 18.40 -31.29 29.14
C LYS A 29 18.77 -30.48 27.93
N SER A 30 18.47 -31.00 26.75
CA SER A 30 18.65 -30.31 25.46
C SER A 30 17.80 -29.07 25.34
N THR A 31 17.99 -28.29 24.29
CA THR A 31 17.13 -27.22 23.82
C THR A 31 16.49 -27.62 22.49
N CYS A 32 15.37 -26.98 22.13
CA CYS A 32 14.75 -27.13 20.80
C CYS A 32 15.26 -26.03 19.90
N GLY A 33 15.81 -26.39 18.76
CA GLY A 33 16.34 -25.40 17.80
C GLY A 33 15.25 -24.53 17.18
N VAL A 34 15.67 -23.49 16.48
CA VAL A 34 14.79 -22.57 15.75
C VAL A 34 13.83 -23.35 14.84
N GLY A 35 12.57 -23.01 14.85
CA GLY A 35 11.51 -23.74 14.13
C GLY A 35 11.01 -24.98 14.83
N MET A 36 11.51 -25.29 16.03
CA MET A 36 11.11 -26.42 16.85
C MET A 36 10.67 -25.92 18.23
N GLY A 37 9.61 -26.46 18.78
CA GLY A 37 9.17 -26.17 20.15
C GLY A 37 9.17 -27.41 21.00
N MET A 38 9.25 -27.23 22.31
CA MET A 38 9.18 -28.32 23.27
C MET A 38 7.80 -29.01 23.22
N ALA A 39 7.79 -30.29 22.90
CA ALA A 39 6.59 -31.12 22.88
C ALA A 39 6.37 -31.79 24.25
N SER A 40 7.45 -32.15 24.96
CA SER A 40 7.41 -32.70 26.32
C SER A 40 8.67 -32.28 27.07
N GLU A 41 8.51 -31.83 28.30
CA GLU A 41 9.62 -31.43 29.16
C GLU A 41 10.55 -32.62 29.53
N GLY A 42 10.09 -33.86 29.35
CA GLY A 42 10.76 -35.05 29.90
C GLY A 42 10.66 -35.08 31.43
N GLY A 43 11.28 -36.10 32.02
CA GLY A 43 11.30 -36.28 33.47
C GLY A 43 12.69 -36.09 34.06
N THR A 44 12.86 -36.65 35.26
CA THR A 44 14.18 -36.77 35.89
C THR A 44 15.04 -37.90 35.29
N THR A 45 14.43 -38.73 34.45
CA THR A 45 15.07 -39.91 33.82
C THR A 45 15.15 -39.82 32.30
N SER A 46 14.58 -38.77 31.71
CA SER A 46 14.55 -38.57 30.23
C SER A 46 14.76 -37.13 29.87
N ASP A 47 15.37 -36.90 28.72
CA ASP A 47 15.51 -35.58 28.11
C ASP A 47 14.14 -35.06 27.62
N LEU A 48 14.06 -33.78 27.31
CA LEU A 48 12.92 -33.21 26.63
C LEU A 48 12.80 -33.73 25.19
N THR A 49 11.62 -33.59 24.60
CA THR A 49 11.39 -33.86 23.18
C THR A 49 10.93 -32.61 22.48
N CYS A 50 11.38 -32.43 21.24
CA CYS A 50 11.00 -31.31 20.39
C CYS A 50 10.06 -31.78 19.27
N ALA A 51 9.16 -30.90 18.87
CA ALA A 51 8.34 -31.05 17.67
C ALA A 51 8.47 -29.80 16.77
N ALA A 52 8.34 -30.01 15.47
CA ALA A 52 8.37 -28.88 14.51
C ALA A 52 7.16 -27.97 14.74
N CYS A 53 7.40 -26.67 14.72
CA CYS A 53 6.33 -25.69 14.65
C CYS A 53 5.70 -25.70 13.24
N VAL A 54 4.43 -25.30 13.14
CA VAL A 54 3.67 -25.32 11.89
C VAL A 54 3.59 -23.91 11.33
N ALA A 55 4.24 -23.68 10.20
CA ALA A 55 4.19 -22.39 9.52
C ALA A 55 2.75 -21.89 9.32
N GLY A 56 2.50 -20.63 9.64
CA GLY A 56 1.17 -20.03 9.57
C GLY A 56 0.27 -20.32 10.78
N THR A 57 0.71 -21.17 11.72
CA THR A 57 -0.06 -21.52 12.92
C THR A 57 0.75 -21.34 14.20
N SER A 58 2.06 -21.62 14.13
CA SER A 58 2.96 -21.48 15.27
C SER A 58 4.40 -21.33 14.80
N PHE A 59 5.25 -20.75 15.66
CA PHE A 59 6.67 -20.56 15.36
C PHE A 59 7.53 -20.66 16.62
N SER A 60 8.83 -20.84 16.45
CA SER A 60 9.85 -20.68 17.49
C SER A 60 11.08 -19.99 16.88
N ALA A 61 11.34 -18.76 17.32
CA ALA A 61 12.46 -17.94 16.84
C ALA A 61 13.77 -18.19 17.59
N SER A 62 13.74 -18.95 18.68
CA SER A 62 14.85 -19.17 19.61
C SER A 62 15.23 -20.63 19.69
N ASP A 63 16.48 -20.89 20.04
CA ASP A 63 16.94 -22.17 20.54
C ASP A 63 16.73 -22.22 22.06
N ASP A 64 15.61 -22.76 22.50
CA ASP A 64 15.21 -22.75 23.92
C ASP A 64 14.43 -24.01 24.31
N ARG A 65 13.73 -23.96 25.45
CA ARG A 65 12.90 -25.05 26.01
C ARG A 65 11.43 -24.62 26.07
N LEU A 66 10.98 -23.73 25.21
CA LEU A 66 9.60 -23.29 25.16
C LEU A 66 8.84 -24.07 24.09
N ALA A 67 7.54 -24.19 24.27
CA ALA A 67 6.65 -24.67 23.21
C ALA A 67 6.58 -23.68 22.05
N CYS A 68 6.17 -24.13 20.86
CA CYS A 68 5.89 -23.24 19.76
C CYS A 68 4.90 -22.15 20.17
N GLN A 69 5.18 -20.91 19.83
CA GLN A 69 4.29 -19.76 20.04
C GLN A 69 3.15 -19.84 19.03
N THR A 70 1.92 -19.58 19.48
CA THR A 70 0.70 -19.65 18.65
C THR A 70 0.05 -18.29 18.40
N ASP A 71 0.46 -17.26 19.12
CA ASP A 71 -0.05 -15.88 18.93
C ASP A 71 0.65 -15.21 17.75
N LEU A 72 0.21 -15.54 16.53
CA LEU A 72 0.75 -14.93 15.32
C LEU A 72 0.28 -13.49 15.19
N LEU A 73 1.22 -12.61 14.86
CA LEU A 73 0.94 -11.21 14.54
C LEU A 73 -0.14 -11.09 13.44
N GLN A 74 -1.11 -10.20 13.63
CA GLN A 74 -2.07 -9.84 12.60
C GLN A 74 -1.75 -8.44 12.08
N CYS A 75 -1.66 -8.31 10.76
CA CYS A 75 -1.44 -7.00 10.16
C CYS A 75 -2.68 -6.12 10.33
N ALA A 76 -2.47 -4.84 10.67
CA ALA A 76 -3.53 -3.85 10.77
C ALA A 76 -4.10 -3.53 9.37
N THR A 77 -5.27 -2.88 9.32
CA THR A 77 -5.93 -2.52 8.05
C THR A 77 -5.11 -1.60 7.14
N ASN A 78 -4.17 -0.84 7.72
CA ASN A 78 -3.24 0.02 6.99
C ASN A 78 -1.87 -0.65 6.74
N GLN A 79 -1.77 -1.96 6.89
CA GLN A 79 -0.55 -2.75 6.72
C GLN A 79 -0.79 -3.94 5.80
N TYR A 80 0.27 -4.39 5.16
CA TYR A 80 0.31 -5.64 4.41
C TYR A 80 1.34 -6.61 5.02
N GLU A 81 1.17 -7.88 4.72
CA GLU A 81 2.13 -8.93 5.07
C GLU A 81 3.35 -8.81 4.17
N SER A 82 4.45 -8.26 4.71
CA SER A 82 5.72 -8.14 3.98
C SER A 82 6.55 -9.43 4.03
N ALA A 83 6.31 -10.28 5.02
CA ALA A 83 6.84 -11.64 5.07
C ALA A 83 5.82 -12.58 5.73
N ALA A 84 5.53 -13.69 5.07
CA ALA A 84 4.65 -14.72 5.59
C ALA A 84 5.28 -15.41 6.82
N PRO A 85 4.47 -15.85 7.81
CA PRO A 85 4.98 -16.58 8.96
C PRO A 85 5.53 -17.94 8.54
N THR A 86 6.67 -18.30 9.15
CA THR A 86 7.34 -19.60 8.98
C THR A 86 7.35 -20.37 10.28
N ALA A 87 7.86 -21.61 10.29
CA ALA A 87 8.07 -22.31 11.54
C ALA A 87 9.10 -21.64 12.47
N ALA A 88 9.98 -20.82 11.91
CA ALA A 88 11.09 -20.16 12.60
C ALA A 88 10.83 -18.68 12.95
N ALA A 89 9.83 -18.05 12.35
CA ALA A 89 9.55 -16.61 12.53
C ALA A 89 8.08 -16.32 12.36
N ASP A 90 7.60 -15.31 13.10
CA ASP A 90 6.26 -14.77 12.94
C ASP A 90 6.12 -13.95 11.65
N ARG A 91 4.89 -13.62 11.28
CA ARG A 91 4.53 -12.69 10.21
C ARG A 91 5.19 -11.34 10.43
N GLN A 92 5.60 -10.72 9.33
CA GLN A 92 6.03 -9.33 9.35
C GLN A 92 5.02 -8.47 8.61
N CYS A 93 4.70 -7.31 9.19
CA CYS A 93 3.76 -6.35 8.64
C CYS A 93 4.45 -5.04 8.36
N THR A 94 4.16 -4.45 7.21
CA THR A 94 4.67 -3.13 6.80
C THR A 94 3.49 -2.22 6.47
N THR A 95 3.58 -0.96 6.86
CA THR A 95 2.55 0.04 6.55
C THR A 95 2.50 0.30 5.05
N HIS A 96 1.28 0.39 4.49
CA HIS A 96 1.08 0.76 3.09
C HIS A 96 1.63 2.14 2.79
N ASP A 97 2.22 2.30 1.61
CA ASP A 97 2.60 3.59 1.08
C ASP A 97 1.38 4.50 0.88
N VAL A 98 1.62 5.80 0.92
CA VAL A 98 0.60 6.83 0.70
C VAL A 98 1.02 7.67 -0.49
N CYS A 99 0.16 7.73 -1.52
CA CYS A 99 0.43 8.57 -2.68
C CYS A 99 0.40 10.05 -2.28
N THR A 100 1.41 10.80 -2.70
CA THR A 100 1.60 12.19 -2.29
C THR A 100 0.81 13.16 -3.16
N ASP A 101 0.31 14.24 -2.55
CA ASP A 101 -0.28 15.39 -3.24
C ASP A 101 0.77 16.41 -3.66
N ASP A 102 1.96 16.36 -3.05
CA ASP A 102 3.07 17.25 -3.27
C ASP A 102 3.78 17.00 -4.63
N SER A 103 4.72 17.88 -4.97
CA SER A 103 5.49 17.77 -6.21
C SER A 103 6.72 16.85 -6.03
N PRO A 104 6.83 15.76 -6.82
CA PRO A 104 5.92 15.33 -7.88
C PRO A 104 4.63 14.71 -7.32
N ALA A 105 3.47 15.22 -7.73
CA ALA A 105 2.18 14.68 -7.35
C ALA A 105 1.97 13.27 -7.90
N GLU A 106 1.25 12.43 -7.17
CA GLU A 106 1.04 11.01 -7.50
C GLU A 106 -0.46 10.66 -7.54
N TYR A 107 -0.76 9.49 -8.07
CA TYR A 107 -2.08 8.85 -7.97
C TYR A 107 -1.91 7.36 -7.66
N GLU A 108 -2.94 6.73 -7.09
CA GLU A 108 -2.95 5.29 -6.86
C GLU A 108 -3.08 4.55 -8.18
N PHE A 109 -2.00 3.89 -8.60
CA PHE A 109 -1.97 3.04 -9.78
C PHE A 109 -2.48 1.63 -9.49
N LYS A 110 -2.12 1.08 -8.32
CA LYS A 110 -2.60 -0.22 -7.82
C LYS A 110 -3.01 -0.05 -6.36
N ALA A 111 -4.24 -0.45 -6.04
CA ALA A 111 -4.72 -0.47 -4.67
C ALA A 111 -3.97 -1.51 -3.83
N PRO A 112 -3.75 -1.25 -2.53
CA PRO A 112 -3.11 -2.20 -1.64
C PRO A 112 -3.99 -3.42 -1.37
N THR A 113 -3.35 -4.53 -1.03
CA THR A 113 -3.99 -5.76 -0.58
C THR A 113 -3.41 -6.18 0.78
N PRO A 114 -3.96 -7.20 1.44
CA PRO A 114 -3.36 -7.72 2.68
C PRO A 114 -1.93 -8.26 2.52
N THR A 115 -1.49 -8.54 1.29
CA THR A 115 -0.17 -9.12 0.98
C THR A 115 0.67 -8.30 0.01
N ASP A 116 0.12 -7.22 -0.53
CA ASP A 116 0.83 -6.34 -1.47
C ASP A 116 0.68 -4.87 -1.04
N ASP A 117 1.73 -4.11 -1.23
CA ASP A 117 1.70 -2.68 -0.98
C ASP A 117 0.92 -1.93 -2.07
N ARG A 118 0.50 -0.70 -1.73
CA ARG A 118 0.01 0.28 -2.70
C ARG A 118 1.12 0.65 -3.68
N VAL A 119 0.75 0.79 -4.94
CA VAL A 119 1.66 1.33 -5.95
C VAL A 119 1.17 2.70 -6.37
N CYS A 120 2.00 3.71 -6.15
CA CYS A 120 1.78 5.08 -6.59
C CYS A 120 2.49 5.35 -7.91
N SER A 121 1.91 6.18 -8.75
CA SER A 121 2.50 6.61 -10.03
C SER A 121 2.37 8.12 -10.18
N GLY A 122 3.28 8.74 -10.94
CA GLY A 122 3.31 10.17 -11.14
C GLY A 122 2.03 10.69 -11.81
N ALA A 123 1.42 11.72 -11.23
CA ALA A 123 0.17 12.30 -11.73
C ALA A 123 0.36 13.11 -13.01
N GLY A 124 1.60 13.42 -13.40
CA GLY A 124 1.92 14.21 -14.58
C GLY A 124 1.52 15.68 -14.43
N THR A 125 1.04 16.31 -15.53
CA THR A 125 0.69 17.72 -15.56
C THR A 125 -0.68 17.92 -16.21
N CYS A 126 -1.28 19.10 -15.99
CA CYS A 126 -2.46 19.56 -16.72
C CYS A 126 -2.09 20.75 -17.60
N PRO A 127 -1.76 20.55 -18.88
CA PRO A 127 -1.53 21.65 -19.81
C PRO A 127 -2.77 22.53 -19.95
N ASN A 128 -2.59 23.84 -19.90
CA ASN A 128 -3.66 24.84 -19.99
C ASN A 128 -4.73 24.75 -18.90
N GLY A 129 -4.35 24.29 -17.71
CA GLY A 129 -5.26 24.18 -16.59
C GLY A 129 -4.56 23.85 -15.28
N VAL A 130 -5.33 23.39 -14.32
CA VAL A 130 -4.88 22.99 -12.99
C VAL A 130 -5.08 21.51 -12.82
N LEU A 131 -4.04 20.80 -12.39
CA LEU A 131 -4.09 19.38 -12.05
C LEU A 131 -5.07 19.15 -10.89
N ILE A 132 -5.75 18.02 -10.85
CA ILE A 132 -6.53 17.62 -9.67
C ILE A 132 -5.62 17.63 -8.44
N SER A 133 -6.02 18.32 -7.37
CA SER A 133 -5.16 18.66 -6.25
C SER A 133 -4.84 17.45 -5.33
N THR A 134 -5.75 16.46 -5.21
CA THR A 134 -5.59 15.36 -4.27
C THR A 134 -5.33 14.02 -4.95
N ALA A 135 -4.42 13.21 -4.41
CA ALA A 135 -4.05 11.89 -4.93
C ALA A 135 -5.27 10.96 -5.02
N VAL A 136 -6.14 11.00 -4.01
CA VAL A 136 -7.36 10.17 -3.94
C VAL A 136 -8.40 10.50 -5.01
N ALA A 137 -8.39 11.72 -5.56
CA ALA A 137 -9.31 12.14 -6.62
C ALA A 137 -8.75 11.88 -8.03
N ARG A 138 -7.45 11.58 -8.14
CA ARG A 138 -6.79 11.23 -9.39
C ARG A 138 -6.97 9.73 -9.65
N THR A 139 -7.41 9.39 -10.83
CA THR A 139 -7.56 8.00 -11.30
C THR A 139 -6.61 7.65 -12.44
N GLY A 140 -5.66 8.55 -12.75
CA GLY A 140 -4.66 8.39 -13.80
C GLY A 140 -3.83 9.66 -13.98
N PRO A 141 -2.86 9.63 -14.90
CA PRO A 141 -1.99 10.78 -15.15
C PRO A 141 -2.71 11.90 -15.91
N ASN A 142 -2.18 13.11 -15.80
CA ASN A 142 -2.57 14.30 -16.58
C ASN A 142 -4.04 14.73 -16.44
N GLN A 143 -4.66 14.45 -15.30
CA GLN A 143 -6.07 14.78 -15.06
C GLN A 143 -6.22 16.21 -14.55
N CYS A 144 -6.97 17.00 -15.30
CA CYS A 144 -7.27 18.39 -14.98
C CYS A 144 -8.51 18.52 -14.08
N GLN A 145 -8.43 19.37 -13.09
CA GLN A 145 -9.56 19.82 -12.28
C GLN A 145 -10.32 20.95 -12.98
N SER A 146 -9.59 21.86 -13.58
CA SER A 146 -10.14 23.02 -14.32
C SER A 146 -9.19 23.44 -15.42
N CYS A 147 -9.71 24.14 -16.42
CA CYS A 147 -8.93 24.69 -17.53
C CYS A 147 -8.82 26.20 -17.44
N SER A 148 -7.83 26.74 -18.09
CA SER A 148 -7.68 28.22 -18.31
C SER A 148 -8.76 28.74 -19.26
N ALA A 149 -9.00 30.04 -19.23
CA ALA A 149 -9.89 30.71 -20.19
C ALA A 149 -9.45 30.44 -21.63
N GLY A 150 -10.40 30.19 -22.53
CA GLY A 150 -10.12 29.76 -23.91
C GLY A 150 -10.01 28.25 -24.09
N PHE A 151 -10.10 27.50 -22.98
CA PHE A 151 -10.14 26.04 -22.97
C PHE A 151 -11.37 25.54 -22.22
N TYR A 152 -11.76 24.28 -22.44
CA TYR A 152 -12.83 23.59 -21.70
C TYR A 152 -12.39 22.20 -21.25
N LEU A 153 -12.96 21.77 -20.14
CA LEU A 153 -12.69 20.44 -19.58
C LEU A 153 -13.47 19.36 -20.35
N THR A 154 -12.74 18.38 -20.87
CA THR A 154 -13.32 17.23 -21.56
C THR A 154 -13.79 16.16 -20.55
N SER A 155 -14.58 15.19 -21.03
CA SER A 155 -14.97 14.01 -20.24
C SER A 155 -13.77 13.17 -19.79
N SER A 156 -12.66 13.20 -20.52
CA SER A 156 -11.40 12.54 -20.15
C SER A 156 -10.54 13.35 -19.16
N LYS A 157 -11.08 14.44 -18.59
CA LYS A 157 -10.38 15.35 -17.67
C LYS A 157 -9.13 16.01 -18.29
N ALA A 158 -9.16 16.31 -19.57
CA ALA A 158 -8.11 17.06 -20.26
C ALA A 158 -8.64 18.43 -20.70
N CYS A 159 -7.76 19.43 -20.82
CA CYS A 159 -8.11 20.74 -21.34
C CYS A 159 -7.99 20.76 -22.85
N ALA A 160 -9.10 20.98 -23.55
CA ALA A 160 -9.15 21.16 -25.00
C ALA A 160 -9.37 22.62 -25.35
N SER A 161 -8.76 23.07 -26.45
CA SER A 161 -8.95 24.41 -26.96
C SER A 161 -10.41 24.66 -27.37
N CYS A 162 -10.91 25.85 -27.07
CA CYS A 162 -12.26 26.24 -27.44
C CYS A 162 -12.42 26.25 -28.98
N PRO A 163 -13.39 25.52 -29.54
CA PRO A 163 -13.60 25.57 -30.98
C PRO A 163 -14.20 26.91 -31.42
N ALA A 164 -14.03 27.25 -32.67
CA ALA A 164 -14.65 28.43 -33.25
C ALA A 164 -16.19 28.35 -33.15
N GLY A 165 -16.84 29.49 -32.95
CA GLY A 165 -18.28 29.56 -32.67
C GLY A 165 -18.71 29.29 -31.24
N PHE A 166 -17.74 29.04 -30.33
CA PHE A 166 -18.00 28.79 -28.89
C PHE A 166 -17.14 29.73 -28.03
N LYS A 167 -17.62 30.00 -26.82
CA LYS A 167 -16.84 30.60 -25.75
C LYS A 167 -16.56 29.54 -24.66
N CYS A 168 -15.36 29.55 -24.07
CA CYS A 168 -14.95 28.60 -23.04
C CYS A 168 -14.35 29.33 -21.85
N THR A 169 -14.91 29.06 -20.66
CA THR A 169 -14.54 29.73 -19.41
C THR A 169 -13.80 28.79 -18.43
N GLY A 170 -13.24 27.68 -18.93
CA GLY A 170 -12.44 26.74 -18.17
C GLY A 170 -13.13 25.41 -17.86
N SER A 171 -14.41 25.40 -17.57
CA SER A 171 -15.14 24.15 -17.24
C SER A 171 -16.00 23.61 -18.37
N SER A 172 -16.53 24.47 -19.22
CA SER A 172 -17.45 24.11 -20.28
C SER A 172 -17.26 24.99 -21.53
N LYS A 173 -17.82 24.53 -22.64
CA LYS A 173 -17.97 25.29 -23.87
C LYS A 173 -19.44 25.67 -24.08
N VAL A 174 -19.70 26.91 -24.47
CA VAL A 174 -21.05 27.43 -24.74
C VAL A 174 -21.04 28.03 -26.14
N ALA A 175 -21.99 27.65 -26.97
CA ALA A 175 -22.14 28.22 -28.32
C ALA A 175 -22.44 29.72 -28.25
N CYS A 176 -21.88 30.50 -29.16
CA CYS A 176 -22.23 31.90 -29.32
C CYS A 176 -23.69 32.05 -29.77
N GLY A 177 -24.31 33.17 -29.37
CA GLY A 177 -25.68 33.51 -29.75
C GLY A 177 -25.83 33.88 -31.22
N ALA A 178 -27.08 34.16 -31.62
CA ALA A 178 -27.33 34.79 -32.92
C ALA A 178 -26.64 36.16 -32.96
N ASN A 179 -26.03 36.49 -34.07
CA ASN A 179 -25.28 37.73 -34.29
C ASN A 179 -24.02 37.90 -33.41
N GLU A 180 -23.50 36.76 -32.90
CA GLU A 180 -22.22 36.71 -32.22
C GLU A 180 -21.28 35.71 -32.90
N TYR A 181 -19.98 35.93 -32.78
CA TYR A 181 -18.96 34.99 -33.25
C TYR A 181 -17.84 34.84 -32.24
N ALA A 182 -17.08 33.81 -32.39
CA ALA A 182 -15.86 33.57 -31.64
C ALA A 182 -14.85 32.82 -32.51
N THR A 183 -13.61 33.24 -32.44
CA THR A 183 -12.48 32.49 -33.01
C THR A 183 -12.10 31.33 -32.11
N GLY A 184 -11.32 30.37 -32.60
CA GLY A 184 -10.80 29.30 -31.77
C GLY A 184 -9.97 29.82 -30.59
N GLY A 185 -10.13 29.23 -29.43
CA GLY A 185 -9.48 29.65 -28.18
C GLY A 185 -10.17 30.84 -27.48
N ALA A 186 -11.37 31.22 -27.88
CA ALA A 186 -12.06 32.37 -27.29
C ALA A 186 -12.68 32.06 -25.93
N SER A 187 -12.59 33.00 -24.99
CA SER A 187 -13.30 32.99 -23.71
C SER A 187 -14.59 33.76 -23.67
N VAL A 188 -14.84 34.57 -24.72
CA VAL A 188 -16.02 35.41 -24.91
C VAL A 188 -16.50 35.37 -26.35
N CYS A 189 -17.79 35.56 -26.55
CA CYS A 189 -18.36 35.79 -27.88
C CYS A 189 -18.38 37.30 -28.17
N ILE A 190 -18.13 37.68 -29.41
CA ILE A 190 -18.07 39.06 -29.89
C ILE A 190 -19.28 39.30 -30.78
N ALA A 191 -19.98 40.43 -30.61
CA ALA A 191 -21.09 40.78 -31.47
C ALA A 191 -20.60 40.98 -32.89
N GLN A 192 -21.35 40.49 -33.87
CA GLN A 192 -21.08 40.76 -35.27
C GLN A 192 -21.32 42.23 -35.59
N PRO A 193 -20.50 42.83 -36.45
CA PRO A 193 -20.70 44.20 -36.86
C PRO A 193 -22.03 44.34 -37.63
N THR A 194 -22.66 45.50 -37.50
CA THR A 194 -23.84 45.85 -38.29
C THR A 194 -23.45 46.63 -39.54
N CYS A 195 -24.13 46.35 -40.64
CA CYS A 195 -23.95 47.11 -41.87
C CYS A 195 -24.77 48.39 -41.82
N GLY A 196 -24.20 49.49 -42.32
CA GLY A 196 -24.94 50.70 -42.56
C GLY A 196 -25.87 50.63 -43.78
N ALA A 197 -26.66 51.67 -44.01
CA ALA A 197 -27.58 51.73 -45.13
C ALA A 197 -26.83 51.56 -46.49
N GLY A 198 -27.35 50.72 -47.35
CA GLY A 198 -26.75 50.39 -48.65
C GLY A 198 -25.74 49.24 -48.65
N PHE A 199 -25.39 48.66 -47.47
CA PHE A 199 -24.47 47.53 -47.35
C PHE A 199 -25.20 46.28 -46.81
N LYS A 200 -24.71 45.10 -47.19
CA LYS A 200 -25.19 43.82 -46.68
C LYS A 200 -24.05 43.02 -46.06
N MET A 201 -24.35 42.19 -45.09
CA MET A 201 -23.41 41.20 -44.56
C MET A 201 -23.05 40.16 -45.63
N SER A 202 -21.80 39.75 -45.70
CA SER A 202 -21.35 38.74 -46.67
C SER A 202 -21.95 37.36 -46.38
N ALA A 203 -21.77 36.83 -45.24
CA ALA A 203 -22.39 35.61 -44.76
C ALA A 203 -22.37 35.64 -43.23
N ASP A 204 -23.39 35.09 -42.59
CA ASP A 204 -23.40 34.95 -41.15
C ASP A 204 -22.57 33.70 -40.77
N THR A 205 -21.27 33.90 -40.61
CA THR A 205 -20.35 32.85 -40.16
C THR A 205 -20.11 33.03 -38.66
N LYS A 206 -20.62 32.10 -37.84
CA LYS A 206 -20.33 32.05 -36.40
C LYS A 206 -18.86 31.79 -36.11
N THR A 207 -18.10 31.41 -37.14
CA THR A 207 -16.65 31.15 -37.13
C THR A 207 -15.97 32.15 -38.03
N ALA A 208 -14.99 32.89 -37.51
CA ALA A 208 -14.09 33.73 -38.28
C ALA A 208 -12.74 33.03 -38.44
#